data_df1746e2e028790afa6ffc7974cce265
#
_entry.id   df1746e2e028790afa6ffc7974cce265
#
_cell.length_a   1.000
_cell.length_b   1.000
_cell.length_c   1.000
_cell.angle_alpha   90.00
_cell.angle_beta   90.00
_cell.angle_gamma   90.00
#
_symmetry.space_group_name_H-M   'P 1'
#
loop_
_entity.id
_entity.type
_entity.pdbx_description
1 polymer ?
#
loop_
_entity_poly.entity_id
_entity_poly.type
_entity_poly.pdbx_seq_one_letter_code
_entity_poly.pdbx_strand_id
1 'polypeptide(L)'
;MKKRLDVLLVERGLATSREKAKAMIMAGEVLVDNEREDKAGSMFPEEVEIVLKGKPLPYVSRGGLKLEKAMKNFNLTLDGKVCMDVGASTGGFTDCMLQNGAVKVYSVDVGHGQLDWKLRNDPRVVCMERTNIRYVVTEDIEERPSFVSIDVSFISLTKVLLPVRNLMEENGEIAALIKPQFEAGREKVGKKGVVSDPAVHKEVIEMVISYAKSISFGVRHLEFSPIKGPEGNIEYLVHLVRLPDGVTEEETNVDVDAVVKSAHDTLDK
;
A
#
# COMPACT_ATOMS: atom_id res chain seq x y z
N MET A 1 1.85 10.64 -40.62
CA MET A 1 0.49 11.18 -40.28
C MET A 1 0.58 11.82 -38.90
N LYS A 2 -0.28 12.80 -38.55
CA LYS A 2 -0.28 13.33 -37.15
C LYS A 2 -1.33 12.59 -36.31
N LYS A 3 -0.95 12.19 -35.08
CA LYS A 3 -1.82 11.55 -34.11
C LYS A 3 -1.83 12.30 -32.79
N ARG A 4 -2.89 12.12 -32.02
CA ARG A 4 -2.99 12.69 -30.67
C ARG A 4 -1.97 12.04 -29.74
N LEU A 5 -1.41 12.82 -28.82
CA LEU A 5 -0.40 12.33 -27.88
C LEU A 5 -0.93 11.20 -26.98
N ASP A 6 -2.18 11.30 -26.50
CA ASP A 6 -2.80 10.23 -25.69
C ASP A 6 -2.97 8.90 -26.46
N VAL A 7 -3.13 8.97 -27.78
CA VAL A 7 -3.20 7.79 -28.65
C VAL A 7 -1.81 7.22 -28.91
N LEU A 8 -0.82 8.09 -29.23
CA LEU A 8 0.56 7.67 -29.47
C LEU A 8 1.17 6.95 -28.27
N LEU A 9 0.90 7.42 -27.03
CA LEU A 9 1.38 6.76 -25.82
C LEU A 9 0.86 5.33 -25.71
N VAL A 10 -0.41 5.09 -26.04
CA VAL A 10 -1.01 3.75 -25.98
C VAL A 10 -0.47 2.86 -27.12
N GLU A 11 -0.44 3.36 -28.35
CA GLU A 11 0.05 2.60 -29.52
C GLU A 11 1.51 2.17 -29.37
N ARG A 12 2.33 2.99 -28.68
CA ARG A 12 3.75 2.68 -28.42
C ARG A 12 3.98 1.87 -27.13
N GLY A 13 2.91 1.46 -26.44
CA GLY A 13 3.01 0.69 -25.18
C GLY A 13 3.55 1.49 -24.00
N LEU A 14 3.60 2.83 -24.10
CA LEU A 14 4.05 3.74 -23.04
C LEU A 14 2.96 4.01 -21.98
N ALA A 15 1.70 3.72 -22.30
CA ALA A 15 0.57 3.76 -21.38
C ALA A 15 -0.39 2.60 -21.69
N THR A 16 -1.01 2.03 -20.67
CA THR A 16 -1.90 0.86 -20.81
C THR A 16 -3.32 1.23 -21.24
N SER A 17 -3.71 2.52 -21.11
CA SER A 17 -4.98 3.06 -21.59
C SER A 17 -4.87 4.55 -21.90
N ARG A 18 -5.86 5.09 -22.66
CA ARG A 18 -5.90 6.53 -22.96
C ARG A 18 -6.14 7.39 -21.71
N GLU A 19 -6.86 6.88 -20.73
CA GLU A 19 -7.07 7.54 -19.44
C GLU A 19 -5.76 7.66 -18.66
N LYS A 20 -4.97 6.58 -18.61
CA LYS A 20 -3.62 6.61 -18.01
C LYS A 20 -2.69 7.55 -18.78
N ALA A 21 -2.70 7.51 -20.12
CA ALA A 21 -1.93 8.43 -20.95
C ALA A 21 -2.27 9.89 -20.63
N LYS A 22 -3.55 10.25 -20.54
CA LYS A 22 -3.98 11.59 -20.15
C LYS A 22 -3.49 12.00 -18.77
N ALA A 23 -3.58 11.11 -17.79
CA ALA A 23 -3.10 11.37 -16.43
C ALA A 23 -1.59 11.65 -16.40
N MET A 24 -0.78 10.86 -17.12
CA MET A 24 0.67 11.04 -17.25
C MET A 24 1.03 12.36 -17.92
N ILE A 25 0.32 12.74 -19.00
CA ILE A 25 0.53 14.00 -19.70
C ILE A 25 0.20 15.17 -18.78
N MET A 26 -0.96 15.15 -18.10
CA MET A 26 -1.37 16.21 -17.18
C MET A 26 -0.45 16.30 -15.95
N ALA A 27 0.14 15.19 -15.50
CA ALA A 27 1.15 15.18 -14.44
C ALA A 27 2.51 15.75 -14.92
N GLY A 28 2.68 16.01 -16.21
CA GLY A 28 3.93 16.52 -16.79
C GLY A 28 5.04 15.48 -16.82
N GLU A 29 4.67 14.22 -16.88
CA GLU A 29 5.58 13.07 -16.97
C GLU A 29 6.00 12.77 -18.39
N VAL A 30 5.40 13.45 -19.38
CA VAL A 30 5.64 13.22 -20.81
C VAL A 30 6.44 14.37 -21.41
N LEU A 31 7.56 14.04 -22.01
CA LEU A 31 8.35 14.95 -22.85
C LEU A 31 8.16 14.55 -24.31
N VAL A 32 7.95 15.54 -25.17
CA VAL A 32 7.91 15.38 -26.61
C VAL A 32 9.02 16.26 -27.19
N ASP A 33 9.96 15.67 -27.93
CA ASP A 33 11.17 16.35 -28.42
C ASP A 33 11.91 17.11 -27.28
N ASN A 34 12.04 16.49 -26.11
CA ASN A 34 12.61 17.02 -24.87
C ASN A 34 11.85 18.21 -24.21
N GLU A 35 10.70 18.61 -24.75
CA GLU A 35 9.85 19.63 -24.14
C GLU A 35 8.67 19.00 -23.40
N ARG A 36 8.30 19.56 -22.23
CA ARG A 36 7.15 19.10 -21.45
C ARG A 36 5.87 19.40 -22.22
N GLU A 37 5.04 18.36 -22.42
CA GLU A 37 3.71 18.51 -22.99
C GLU A 37 2.65 18.18 -21.92
N ASP A 38 1.66 19.06 -21.74
CA ASP A 38 0.60 18.94 -20.72
C ASP A 38 -0.81 18.75 -21.32
N LYS A 39 -0.91 18.78 -22.67
CA LYS A 39 -2.19 18.62 -23.37
C LYS A 39 -2.30 17.28 -24.07
N ALA A 40 -3.12 16.40 -23.55
CA ALA A 40 -3.34 15.05 -24.10
C ALA A 40 -3.87 15.04 -25.55
N GLY A 41 -4.50 16.13 -25.96
CA GLY A 41 -5.03 16.29 -27.32
C GLY A 41 -4.06 16.83 -28.36
N SER A 42 -2.86 17.25 -27.95
CA SER A 42 -1.84 17.77 -28.88
C SER A 42 -1.51 16.77 -29.97
N MET A 43 -1.32 17.26 -31.19
CA MET A 43 -1.13 16.46 -32.41
C MET A 43 0.34 16.44 -32.83
N PHE A 44 0.95 15.27 -32.83
CA PHE A 44 2.36 15.06 -33.20
C PHE A 44 2.50 14.08 -34.37
N PRO A 45 3.60 14.18 -35.13
CA PRO A 45 3.98 13.14 -36.11
C PRO A 45 4.10 11.78 -35.42
N GLU A 46 3.81 10.71 -36.18
CA GLU A 46 3.92 9.35 -35.61
C GLU A 46 5.36 9.00 -35.18
N GLU A 47 6.36 9.66 -35.74
CA GLU A 47 7.78 9.42 -35.49
C GLU A 47 8.35 10.32 -34.38
N VAL A 48 7.55 11.23 -33.79
CA VAL A 48 8.02 12.17 -32.76
C VAL A 48 8.69 11.44 -31.59
N GLU A 49 9.78 12.01 -31.08
CA GLU A 49 10.43 11.46 -29.90
C GLU A 49 9.54 11.69 -28.65
N ILE A 50 9.20 10.60 -27.95
CA ILE A 50 8.45 10.66 -26.69
C ILE A 50 9.29 10.01 -25.60
N VAL A 51 9.60 10.80 -24.55
CA VAL A 51 10.33 10.35 -23.38
C VAL A 51 9.44 10.52 -22.15
N LEU A 52 9.35 9.47 -21.33
CA LEU A 52 8.66 9.55 -20.05
C LEU A 52 9.64 10.00 -18.96
N LYS A 53 9.23 11.00 -18.18
CA LYS A 53 9.92 11.39 -16.96
C LYS A 53 9.63 10.38 -15.87
N GLY A 54 10.63 9.64 -15.48
CA GLY A 54 10.54 8.63 -14.44
C GLY A 54 10.41 7.21 -15.02
N LYS A 55 10.75 6.23 -14.19
CA LYS A 55 10.47 4.82 -14.49
C LYS A 55 8.98 4.59 -14.40
N PRO A 56 8.35 3.85 -15.33
CA PRO A 56 6.97 3.42 -15.15
C PRO A 56 6.83 2.73 -13.80
N LEU A 57 5.72 3.01 -13.11
CA LEU A 57 5.44 2.33 -11.84
C LEU A 57 5.43 0.81 -12.08
N PRO A 58 6.17 0.03 -11.31
CA PRO A 58 6.19 -1.42 -11.47
C PRO A 58 4.85 -2.08 -11.12
N TYR A 59 3.98 -1.35 -10.41
CA TYR A 59 2.69 -1.83 -9.89
C TYR A 59 1.54 -0.98 -10.42
N VAL A 60 0.31 -1.49 -10.34
CA VAL A 60 -0.91 -0.79 -10.78
C VAL A 60 -1.15 0.54 -10.04
N SER A 61 -0.53 0.73 -8.87
CA SER A 61 -0.54 2.00 -8.14
C SER A 61 0.73 2.18 -7.29
N ARG A 62 0.97 3.43 -6.84
CA ARG A 62 2.09 3.78 -5.94
C ARG A 62 2.07 3.01 -4.61
N GLY A 63 0.89 2.47 -4.22
CA GLY A 63 0.78 1.63 -3.03
C GLY A 63 1.76 0.46 -3.04
N GLY A 64 1.97 -0.18 -4.19
CA GLY A 64 2.91 -1.31 -4.32
C GLY A 64 4.34 -1.01 -3.86
N LEU A 65 4.81 0.23 -4.00
CA LEU A 65 6.13 0.67 -3.53
C LEU A 65 6.26 0.61 -2.00
N LYS A 66 5.15 0.77 -1.27
CA LYS A 66 5.14 0.67 0.19
C LYS A 66 5.40 -0.77 0.63
N LEU A 67 4.69 -1.73 0.02
CA LEU A 67 4.88 -3.15 0.32
C LEU A 67 6.26 -3.63 -0.16
N GLU A 68 6.71 -3.19 -1.33
CA GLU A 68 8.07 -3.51 -1.83
C GLU A 68 9.15 -3.08 -0.82
N LYS A 69 9.04 -1.88 -0.25
CA LYS A 69 9.96 -1.42 0.81
C LYS A 69 9.88 -2.32 2.04
N ALA A 70 8.68 -2.67 2.49
CA ALA A 70 8.50 -3.58 3.63
C ALA A 70 9.14 -4.94 3.34
N MET A 71 8.88 -5.54 2.20
CA MET A 71 9.47 -6.83 1.82
C MET A 71 10.98 -6.81 1.83
N LYS A 72 11.58 -5.76 1.24
CA LYS A 72 13.03 -5.60 1.19
C LYS A 72 13.64 -5.38 2.58
N ASN A 73 13.10 -4.46 3.37
CA ASN A 73 13.68 -4.05 4.64
C ASN A 73 13.42 -5.05 5.77
N PHE A 74 12.31 -5.80 5.68
CA PHE A 74 11.92 -6.81 6.67
C PHE A 74 12.31 -8.23 6.23
N ASN A 75 12.95 -8.37 5.06
CA ASN A 75 13.35 -9.65 4.48
C ASN A 75 12.17 -10.64 4.35
N LEU A 76 11.01 -10.16 3.89
CA LEU A 76 9.82 -10.96 3.69
C LEU A 76 9.87 -11.71 2.36
N THR A 77 9.40 -12.95 2.34
CA THR A 77 9.21 -13.73 1.11
C THR A 77 7.75 -14.13 0.97
N LEU A 78 7.20 -14.00 -0.23
CA LEU A 78 5.82 -14.34 -0.54
C LEU A 78 5.68 -15.51 -1.50
N ASP A 79 6.80 -16.07 -1.94
CA ASP A 79 6.81 -17.20 -2.88
C ASP A 79 6.04 -18.40 -2.32
N GLY A 80 5.06 -18.87 -3.07
CA GLY A 80 4.18 -19.97 -2.69
C GLY A 80 3.15 -19.65 -1.59
N LYS A 81 3.08 -18.41 -1.09
CA LYS A 81 2.16 -18.03 0.01
C LYS A 81 0.75 -17.71 -0.49
N VAL A 82 -0.24 -18.07 0.33
CA VAL A 82 -1.58 -17.50 0.30
C VAL A 82 -1.55 -16.20 1.07
N CYS A 83 -2.00 -15.12 0.44
CA CYS A 83 -1.93 -13.76 0.97
C CYS A 83 -3.33 -13.12 1.08
N MET A 84 -3.43 -12.07 1.90
CA MET A 84 -4.61 -11.21 1.98
C MET A 84 -4.18 -9.74 1.93
N ASP A 85 -4.87 -8.94 1.13
CA ASP A 85 -4.69 -7.49 0.99
C ASP A 85 -5.90 -6.78 1.58
N VAL A 86 -5.73 -6.18 2.77
CA VAL A 86 -6.80 -5.50 3.50
C VAL A 86 -6.74 -4.00 3.23
N GLY A 87 -7.75 -3.50 2.52
CA GLY A 87 -7.75 -2.16 1.96
C GLY A 87 -7.13 -2.14 0.56
N ALA A 88 -7.50 -3.12 -0.27
CA ALA A 88 -6.86 -3.36 -1.57
C ALA A 88 -6.96 -2.18 -2.55
N SER A 89 -8.05 -1.39 -2.51
CA SER A 89 -8.28 -0.23 -3.38
C SER A 89 -8.02 -0.59 -4.85
N THR A 90 -7.09 0.08 -5.53
CA THR A 90 -6.69 -0.23 -6.91
C THR A 90 -5.86 -1.50 -7.06
N GLY A 91 -5.38 -2.09 -5.96
CA GLY A 91 -4.64 -3.35 -5.95
C GLY A 91 -3.11 -3.21 -6.00
N GLY A 92 -2.55 -2.09 -5.57
CA GLY A 92 -1.09 -1.91 -5.58
C GLY A 92 -0.36 -2.95 -4.74
N PHE A 93 -0.87 -3.30 -3.56
CA PHE A 93 -0.29 -4.35 -2.72
C PHE A 93 -0.56 -5.74 -3.30
N THR A 94 -1.78 -5.99 -3.77
CA THR A 94 -2.14 -7.24 -4.48
C THR A 94 -1.18 -7.50 -5.64
N ASP A 95 -0.93 -6.51 -6.51
CA ASP A 95 -0.01 -6.64 -7.66
C ASP A 95 1.43 -6.91 -7.20
N CYS A 96 1.88 -6.21 -6.15
CA CYS A 96 3.19 -6.46 -5.55
C CYS A 96 3.32 -7.90 -5.03
N MET A 97 2.31 -8.44 -4.34
CA MET A 97 2.31 -9.82 -3.85
C MET A 97 2.39 -10.83 -4.99
N LEU A 98 1.58 -10.65 -6.04
CA LEU A 98 1.55 -11.55 -7.19
C LEU A 98 2.88 -11.55 -7.95
N GLN A 99 3.52 -10.39 -8.11
CA GLN A 99 4.84 -10.26 -8.75
C GLN A 99 5.96 -10.91 -7.90
N ASN A 100 5.75 -11.06 -6.60
CA ASN A 100 6.68 -11.69 -5.66
C ASN A 100 6.30 -13.14 -5.29
N GLY A 101 5.51 -13.82 -6.13
CA GLY A 101 5.29 -15.26 -6.07
C GLY A 101 4.11 -15.72 -5.23
N ALA A 102 3.23 -14.81 -4.76
CA ALA A 102 2.00 -15.22 -4.10
C ALA A 102 1.13 -16.07 -5.03
N VAL A 103 0.65 -17.21 -4.53
CA VAL A 103 -0.16 -18.18 -5.30
C VAL A 103 -1.65 -17.86 -5.24
N LYS A 104 -2.09 -17.16 -4.20
CA LYS A 104 -3.46 -16.67 -4.04
C LYS A 104 -3.45 -15.36 -3.24
N VAL A 105 -4.27 -14.38 -3.61
CA VAL A 105 -4.45 -13.13 -2.88
C VAL A 105 -5.93 -12.82 -2.71
N TYR A 106 -6.41 -12.75 -1.46
CA TYR A 106 -7.72 -12.21 -1.13
C TYR A 106 -7.63 -10.69 -1.07
N SER A 107 -8.21 -9.99 -2.04
CA SER A 107 -8.21 -8.52 -2.12
C SER A 107 -9.49 -7.97 -1.50
N VAL A 108 -9.41 -7.56 -0.23
CA VAL A 108 -10.55 -7.14 0.60
C VAL A 108 -10.64 -5.63 0.62
N ASP A 109 -11.78 -5.07 0.23
CA ASP A 109 -12.05 -3.63 0.28
C ASP A 109 -13.53 -3.34 0.55
N VAL A 110 -13.81 -2.26 1.28
CA VAL A 110 -15.19 -1.76 1.50
C VAL A 110 -15.75 -1.07 0.26
N GLY A 111 -14.88 -0.58 -0.62
CA GLY A 111 -15.22 0.05 -1.89
C GLY A 111 -15.73 -0.94 -2.93
N HIS A 112 -16.05 -0.42 -4.09
CA HIS A 112 -16.54 -1.22 -5.22
C HIS A 112 -16.01 -0.70 -6.55
N GLY A 113 -15.61 -1.62 -7.43
CA GLY A 113 -15.15 -1.30 -8.78
C GLY A 113 -13.79 -0.58 -8.82
N GLN A 114 -13.01 -0.64 -7.75
CA GLN A 114 -11.72 0.04 -7.65
C GLN A 114 -10.55 -0.83 -8.09
N LEU A 115 -10.63 -2.14 -7.85
CA LEU A 115 -9.56 -3.07 -8.19
C LEU A 115 -9.26 -3.04 -9.69
N ASP A 116 -7.98 -2.90 -10.06
CA ASP A 116 -7.54 -2.84 -11.46
C ASP A 116 -8.04 -4.06 -12.23
N TRP A 117 -8.47 -3.84 -13.49
CA TRP A 117 -9.06 -4.88 -14.33
C TRP A 117 -8.13 -6.08 -14.55
N LYS A 118 -6.83 -5.84 -14.66
CA LYS A 118 -5.83 -6.90 -14.79
C LYS A 118 -5.85 -7.83 -13.58
N LEU A 119 -5.93 -7.26 -12.37
CA LEU A 119 -5.95 -8.04 -11.12
C LEU A 119 -7.28 -8.75 -10.92
N ARG A 120 -8.38 -8.09 -11.26
CA ARG A 120 -9.72 -8.69 -11.19
C ARG A 120 -9.87 -9.95 -12.06
N ASN A 121 -9.12 -10.04 -13.14
CA ASN A 121 -9.13 -11.19 -14.06
C ASN A 121 -7.95 -12.17 -13.82
N ASP A 122 -7.09 -11.92 -12.85
CA ASP A 122 -6.03 -12.87 -12.51
C ASP A 122 -6.63 -14.03 -11.70
N PRO A 123 -6.47 -15.30 -12.13
CA PRO A 123 -7.07 -16.46 -11.45
C PRO A 123 -6.55 -16.68 -10.02
N ARG A 124 -5.45 -16.02 -9.64
CA ARG A 124 -4.90 -16.07 -8.28
C ARG A 124 -5.56 -15.05 -7.35
N VAL A 125 -6.38 -14.13 -7.86
CA VAL A 125 -7.01 -13.05 -7.08
C VAL A 125 -8.45 -13.40 -6.76
N VAL A 126 -8.77 -13.40 -5.48
CA VAL A 126 -10.15 -13.45 -4.97
C VAL A 126 -10.57 -12.03 -4.63
N CYS A 127 -11.42 -11.43 -5.49
CA CYS A 127 -11.89 -10.06 -5.32
C CYS A 127 -13.03 -10.01 -4.30
N MET A 128 -12.78 -9.44 -3.13
CA MET A 128 -13.73 -9.28 -2.02
C MET A 128 -14.06 -7.80 -1.81
N GLU A 129 -14.67 -7.17 -2.80
CA GLU A 129 -15.17 -5.79 -2.71
C GLU A 129 -16.49 -5.71 -1.91
N ARG A 130 -16.87 -4.50 -1.46
CA ARG A 130 -18.00 -4.25 -0.54
C ARG A 130 -17.92 -5.08 0.75
N THR A 131 -16.70 -5.45 1.13
CA THR A 131 -16.43 -6.35 2.24
C THR A 131 -15.68 -5.61 3.34
N ASN A 132 -16.28 -5.59 4.54
CA ASN A 132 -15.61 -5.04 5.70
C ASN A 132 -14.89 -6.17 6.45
N ILE A 133 -13.56 -6.09 6.48
CA ILE A 133 -12.69 -7.11 7.10
C ILE A 133 -13.10 -7.47 8.54
N ARG A 134 -13.71 -6.55 9.28
CA ARG A 134 -14.14 -6.80 10.66
C ARG A 134 -15.22 -7.86 10.79
N TYR A 135 -15.91 -8.19 9.72
CA TYR A 135 -17.02 -9.15 9.68
C TYR A 135 -16.71 -10.38 8.84
N VAL A 136 -15.55 -10.45 8.22
CA VAL A 136 -15.10 -11.66 7.52
C VAL A 136 -14.79 -12.75 8.53
N VAL A 137 -15.29 -13.95 8.27
CA VAL A 137 -15.06 -15.14 9.07
C VAL A 137 -14.31 -16.20 8.27
N THR A 138 -13.81 -17.22 8.94
CA THR A 138 -13.00 -18.28 8.29
C THR A 138 -13.74 -19.04 7.20
N GLU A 139 -15.05 -19.08 7.29
CA GLU A 139 -15.93 -19.72 6.31
C GLU A 139 -16.05 -18.94 5.00
N ASP A 140 -15.68 -17.65 5.00
CA ASP A 140 -15.67 -16.79 3.81
C ASP A 140 -14.42 -16.96 2.95
N ILE A 141 -13.40 -17.67 3.46
CA ILE A 141 -12.14 -17.91 2.78
C ILE A 141 -11.84 -19.40 2.71
N GLU A 142 -11.32 -19.87 1.54
CA GLU A 142 -11.00 -21.28 1.34
C GLU A 142 -9.74 -21.73 2.08
N GLU A 143 -8.75 -20.84 2.13
CA GLU A 143 -7.44 -21.09 2.73
C GLU A 143 -7.04 -19.91 3.63
N ARG A 144 -6.47 -20.22 4.79
CA ARG A 144 -5.97 -19.17 5.70
C ARG A 144 -4.73 -18.50 5.10
N PRO A 145 -4.65 -17.16 5.09
CA PRO A 145 -3.45 -16.49 4.61
C PRO A 145 -2.29 -16.66 5.61
N SER A 146 -1.11 -16.95 5.08
CA SER A 146 0.15 -16.94 5.82
C SER A 146 0.85 -15.57 5.79
N PHE A 147 0.37 -14.66 4.94
CA PHE A 147 0.80 -13.27 4.90
C PHE A 147 -0.39 -12.33 4.67
N VAL A 148 -0.42 -11.22 5.43
CA VAL A 148 -1.46 -10.20 5.27
C VAL A 148 -0.82 -8.82 5.16
N SER A 149 -1.22 -8.04 4.17
CA SER A 149 -0.96 -6.59 4.14
C SER A 149 -2.17 -5.81 4.62
N ILE A 150 -1.95 -4.67 5.28
CA ILE A 150 -3.03 -3.80 5.75
C ILE A 150 -2.71 -2.35 5.39
N ASP A 151 -3.52 -1.77 4.49
CA ASP A 151 -3.47 -0.35 4.10
C ASP A 151 -4.87 0.26 4.13
N VAL A 152 -5.45 0.38 5.32
CA VAL A 152 -6.81 0.89 5.53
C VAL A 152 -6.81 2.40 5.79
N SER A 153 -7.94 3.05 5.51
CA SER A 153 -8.16 4.48 5.75
C SER A 153 -9.42 4.71 6.57
N PHE A 154 -9.43 5.80 7.34
CA PHE A 154 -10.57 6.23 8.18
C PHE A 154 -10.95 5.26 9.30
N ILE A 155 -10.05 4.38 9.68
CA ILE A 155 -10.23 3.42 10.77
C ILE A 155 -8.87 3.14 11.44
N SER A 156 -8.87 2.94 12.75
CA SER A 156 -7.67 2.54 13.49
C SER A 156 -7.32 1.09 13.24
N LEU A 157 -6.02 0.77 13.17
CA LEU A 157 -5.51 -0.60 13.11
C LEU A 157 -5.97 -1.45 14.30
N THR A 158 -6.20 -0.84 15.47
CA THR A 158 -6.71 -1.54 16.66
C THR A 158 -8.08 -2.20 16.45
N LYS A 159 -8.85 -1.73 15.43
CA LYS A 159 -10.15 -2.32 15.06
C LYS A 159 -10.04 -3.41 13.99
N VAL A 160 -8.87 -3.53 13.35
CA VAL A 160 -8.64 -4.41 12.19
C VAL A 160 -7.74 -5.58 12.55
N LEU A 161 -6.75 -5.38 13.42
CA LEU A 161 -5.74 -6.40 13.71
C LEU A 161 -6.33 -7.68 14.32
N LEU A 162 -7.27 -7.58 15.27
CA LEU A 162 -7.87 -8.78 15.87
C LEU A 162 -8.73 -9.59 14.88
N PRO A 163 -9.65 -9.00 14.09
CA PRO A 163 -10.31 -9.70 12.98
C PRO A 163 -9.33 -10.40 12.02
N VAL A 164 -8.29 -9.69 11.57
CA VAL A 164 -7.28 -10.27 10.67
C VAL A 164 -6.56 -11.44 11.33
N ARG A 165 -6.15 -11.30 12.61
CA ARG A 165 -5.50 -12.36 13.37
C ARG A 165 -6.31 -13.67 13.37
N ASN A 166 -7.62 -13.56 13.48
CA ASN A 166 -8.51 -14.73 13.53
C ASN A 166 -8.60 -15.46 12.18
N LEU A 167 -8.31 -14.77 11.08
CA LEU A 167 -8.35 -15.33 9.72
C LEU A 167 -7.04 -15.98 9.29
N MET A 168 -5.89 -15.50 9.78
CA MET A 168 -4.57 -15.93 9.31
C MET A 168 -4.06 -17.21 10.01
N GLU A 169 -3.06 -17.85 9.41
CA GLU A 169 -2.35 -18.99 9.99
C GLU A 169 -1.55 -18.60 11.24
N GLU A 170 -1.25 -19.57 12.10
CA GLU A 170 -0.25 -19.43 13.15
C GLU A 170 1.13 -19.17 12.52
N ASN A 171 1.93 -18.30 13.17
CA ASN A 171 3.18 -17.80 12.65
C ASN A 171 3.07 -17.01 11.32
N GLY A 172 1.86 -16.71 10.87
CA GLY A 172 1.63 -15.84 9.74
C GLY A 172 2.12 -14.41 10.02
N GLU A 173 2.49 -13.72 8.96
CA GLU A 173 3.15 -12.42 9.02
C GLU A 173 2.21 -11.30 8.53
N ILE A 174 2.35 -10.11 9.10
CA ILE A 174 1.61 -8.91 8.67
C ILE A 174 2.60 -7.80 8.34
N ALA A 175 2.39 -7.13 7.20
CA ALA A 175 2.93 -5.80 6.95
C ALA A 175 1.78 -4.79 6.96
N ALA A 176 1.70 -3.94 7.98
CA ALA A 176 0.63 -2.97 8.14
C ALA A 176 1.14 -1.53 8.08
N LEU A 177 0.32 -0.64 7.51
CA LEU A 177 0.55 0.80 7.54
C LEU A 177 -0.08 1.42 8.79
N ILE A 178 0.74 2.02 9.62
CA ILE A 178 0.30 2.91 10.70
C ILE A 178 0.17 4.31 10.10
N LYS A 179 -1.03 4.85 10.15
CA LYS A 179 -1.36 6.17 9.60
C LYS A 179 -1.75 7.11 10.73
N PRO A 180 -0.85 8.00 11.18
CA PRO A 180 -1.10 8.87 12.33
C PRO A 180 -2.41 9.65 12.24
N GLN A 181 -2.81 10.08 11.04
CA GLN A 181 -4.04 10.83 10.81
C GLN A 181 -5.33 10.05 11.13
N PHE A 182 -5.27 8.71 11.19
CA PHE A 182 -6.42 7.86 11.54
C PHE A 182 -6.32 7.23 12.94
N GLU A 183 -5.21 7.47 13.62
CA GLU A 183 -4.93 6.90 14.96
C GLU A 183 -4.92 7.96 16.06
N ALA A 184 -4.47 9.19 15.77
CA ALA A 184 -4.10 10.19 16.80
C ALA A 184 -5.27 10.90 17.49
N GLY A 185 -6.52 10.70 17.05
CA GLY A 185 -7.65 11.52 17.49
C GLY A 185 -7.73 12.89 16.79
N ARG A 186 -8.95 13.42 16.70
CA ARG A 186 -9.23 14.64 15.89
C ARG A 186 -8.48 15.87 16.35
N GLU A 187 -8.24 16.02 17.64
CA GLU A 187 -7.57 17.16 18.29
C GLU A 187 -6.10 17.29 17.90
N LYS A 188 -5.45 16.18 17.50
CA LYS A 188 -4.05 16.13 17.08
C LYS A 188 -3.87 16.21 15.56
N VAL A 189 -4.96 16.22 14.81
CA VAL A 189 -4.95 16.31 13.35
C VAL A 189 -5.10 17.77 12.92
N GLY A 190 -4.14 18.28 12.16
CA GLY A 190 -4.15 19.65 11.68
C GLY A 190 -5.29 19.94 10.68
N LYS A 191 -5.54 21.22 10.39
CA LYS A 191 -6.64 21.69 9.52
C LYS A 191 -6.67 21.09 8.12
N LYS A 192 -5.52 20.59 7.63
CA LYS A 192 -5.38 19.93 6.31
C LYS A 192 -5.45 18.41 6.40
N GLY A 193 -5.84 17.84 7.54
CA GLY A 193 -5.84 16.38 7.72
C GLY A 193 -4.45 15.79 7.93
N VAL A 194 -3.44 16.59 8.30
CA VAL A 194 -2.06 16.16 8.47
C VAL A 194 -1.65 16.19 9.93
N VAL A 195 -1.03 15.12 10.40
CA VAL A 195 -0.32 15.06 11.68
C VAL A 195 1.15 15.31 11.38
N SER A 196 1.70 16.41 11.88
CA SER A 196 3.09 16.83 11.61
C SER A 196 4.00 16.78 12.85
N ASP A 197 3.45 16.58 14.05
CA ASP A 197 4.21 16.52 15.29
C ASP A 197 4.87 15.14 15.46
N PRO A 198 6.22 15.05 15.49
CA PRO A 198 6.93 13.78 15.73
C PRO A 198 6.53 13.08 17.04
N ALA A 199 6.19 13.86 18.08
CA ALA A 199 5.78 13.29 19.36
C ALA A 199 4.44 12.54 19.22
N VAL A 200 3.51 13.07 18.40
CA VAL A 200 2.24 12.40 18.11
C VAL A 200 2.47 11.15 17.26
N HIS A 201 3.40 11.17 16.31
CA HIS A 201 3.77 9.98 15.54
C HIS A 201 4.30 8.88 16.46
N LYS A 202 5.20 9.22 17.38
CA LYS A 202 5.73 8.28 18.38
C LYS A 202 4.61 7.67 19.22
N GLU A 203 3.76 8.49 19.81
CA GLU A 203 2.62 8.06 20.64
C GLU A 203 1.72 7.08 19.89
N VAL A 204 1.40 7.40 18.64
CA VAL A 204 0.54 6.55 17.77
C VAL A 204 1.21 5.19 17.50
N ILE A 205 2.49 5.19 17.17
CA ILE A 205 3.23 3.94 16.89
C ILE A 205 3.27 3.07 18.15
N GLU A 206 3.60 3.65 19.30
CA GLU A 206 3.66 2.95 20.58
C GLU A 206 2.29 2.38 20.99
N MET A 207 1.21 3.12 20.76
CA MET A 207 -0.17 2.66 21.01
C MET A 207 -0.53 1.45 20.13
N VAL A 208 -0.22 1.48 18.84
CA VAL A 208 -0.49 0.37 17.90
C VAL A 208 0.35 -0.86 18.27
N ILE A 209 1.63 -0.69 18.59
CA ILE A 209 2.53 -1.76 19.04
C ILE A 209 2.01 -2.39 20.32
N SER A 210 1.63 -1.59 21.32
CA SER A 210 1.10 -2.07 22.59
C SER A 210 -0.19 -2.89 22.37
N TYR A 211 -1.09 -2.41 21.53
CA TYR A 211 -2.30 -3.14 21.19
C TYR A 211 -1.98 -4.47 20.47
N ALA A 212 -1.10 -4.47 19.49
CA ALA A 212 -0.71 -5.68 18.77
C ALA A 212 -0.16 -6.75 19.72
N LYS A 213 0.71 -6.37 20.66
CA LYS A 213 1.23 -7.27 21.70
C LYS A 213 0.11 -7.83 22.59
N SER A 214 -0.85 -6.99 22.97
CA SER A 214 -1.97 -7.41 23.87
C SER A 214 -2.87 -8.47 23.23
N ILE A 215 -2.84 -8.61 21.91
CA ILE A 215 -3.59 -9.62 21.14
C ILE A 215 -2.68 -10.69 20.54
N SER A 216 -1.54 -10.99 21.16
CA SER A 216 -0.59 -12.03 20.76
C SER A 216 -0.01 -11.86 19.36
N PHE A 217 0.48 -10.65 19.06
CA PHE A 217 1.43 -10.41 17.97
C PHE A 217 2.82 -10.11 18.54
N GLY A 218 3.85 -10.71 17.93
CA GLY A 218 5.23 -10.29 18.07
C GLY A 218 5.54 -9.18 17.08
N VAL A 219 6.21 -8.12 17.53
CA VAL A 219 6.65 -7.00 16.67
C VAL A 219 8.07 -7.26 16.23
N ARG A 220 8.32 -7.35 14.92
CA ARG A 220 9.64 -7.70 14.37
C ARG A 220 10.41 -6.50 13.82
N HIS A 221 9.74 -5.66 13.03
CA HIS A 221 10.36 -4.51 12.40
C HIS A 221 9.42 -3.30 12.38
N LEU A 222 10.02 -2.12 12.32
CA LEU A 222 9.32 -0.85 12.11
C LEU A 222 10.15 -0.03 11.11
N GLU A 223 9.48 0.62 10.17
CA GLU A 223 10.10 1.48 9.15
C GLU A 223 9.10 2.58 8.75
N PHE A 224 9.52 3.62 8.06
CA PHE A 224 8.60 4.59 7.46
C PHE A 224 8.33 4.27 5.99
N SER A 225 7.14 4.65 5.51
CA SER A 225 6.74 4.50 4.11
C SER A 225 7.67 5.28 3.18
N PRO A 226 8.04 4.76 1.99
CA PRO A 226 8.92 5.49 1.05
C PRO A 226 8.22 6.71 0.44
N ILE A 227 6.91 6.80 0.56
CA ILE A 227 6.08 7.88 0.01
C ILE A 227 5.08 8.36 1.06
N LYS A 228 4.79 9.65 1.05
CA LYS A 228 3.72 10.24 1.86
C LYS A 228 2.35 9.81 1.36
N GLY A 229 1.36 9.78 2.26
CA GLY A 229 -0.04 9.63 1.94
C GLY A 229 -0.58 10.79 1.08
N PRO A 230 -1.82 10.69 0.56
CA PRO A 230 -2.39 11.68 -0.38
C PRO A 230 -2.35 13.12 0.12
N GLU A 231 -2.60 13.35 1.40
CA GLU A 231 -2.62 14.69 2.03
C GLU A 231 -1.23 15.15 2.51
N GLY A 232 -0.19 14.32 2.30
CA GLY A 232 1.17 14.59 2.73
C GLY A 232 1.55 14.04 4.10
N ASN A 233 0.73 13.18 4.69
CA ASN A 233 1.05 12.49 5.94
C ASN A 233 2.22 11.53 5.78
N ILE A 234 3.11 11.53 6.76
CA ILE A 234 4.10 10.47 6.95
C ILE A 234 3.36 9.25 7.51
N GLU A 235 3.62 8.09 6.91
CA GLU A 235 3.02 6.81 7.29
C GLU A 235 4.14 5.83 7.64
N TYR A 236 3.84 4.86 8.51
CA TYR A 236 4.85 3.89 8.98
C TYR A 236 4.45 2.48 8.61
N LEU A 237 5.44 1.62 8.42
CA LEU A 237 5.31 0.20 8.13
C LEU A 237 5.69 -0.60 9.38
N VAL A 238 4.81 -1.43 9.87
CA VAL A 238 5.09 -2.35 10.98
C VAL A 238 5.00 -3.79 10.51
N HIS A 239 5.96 -4.61 10.91
CA HIS A 239 5.99 -6.05 10.68
C HIS A 239 5.59 -6.78 11.97
N LEU A 240 4.51 -7.54 11.88
CA LEU A 240 3.98 -8.33 12.97
C LEU A 240 4.00 -9.82 12.61
N VAL A 241 4.19 -10.67 13.61
CA VAL A 241 4.06 -12.13 13.48
C VAL A 241 2.99 -12.61 14.45
N ARG A 242 2.03 -13.40 13.98
CA ARG A 242 1.03 -14.03 14.83
C ARG A 242 1.69 -15.04 15.77
N LEU A 243 1.60 -14.82 17.07
CA LEU A 243 2.02 -15.75 18.11
C LEU A 243 0.87 -16.71 18.47
N PRO A 244 1.16 -17.84 19.09
CA PRO A 244 0.13 -18.71 19.69
C PRO A 244 -0.77 -17.93 20.63
N ASP A 245 -2.00 -18.40 20.81
CA ASP A 245 -2.99 -17.75 21.65
C ASP A 245 -2.51 -17.62 23.10
N GLY A 246 -2.62 -16.41 23.65
CA GLY A 246 -2.19 -16.08 25.01
C GLY A 246 -0.68 -15.88 25.18
N VAL A 247 0.11 -16.06 24.12
CA VAL A 247 1.55 -15.75 24.17
C VAL A 247 1.76 -14.25 23.92
N THR A 248 2.55 -13.62 24.78
CA THR A 248 2.98 -12.22 24.63
C THR A 248 4.49 -12.14 24.65
N GLU A 249 5.07 -11.28 23.82
CA GLU A 249 6.48 -10.92 23.86
C GLU A 249 6.60 -9.51 24.47
N GLU A 250 7.34 -9.38 25.58
CA GLU A 250 7.51 -8.08 26.24
C GLU A 250 8.53 -7.19 25.52
N GLU A 251 9.62 -7.78 25.03
CA GLU A 251 10.68 -7.04 24.35
C GLU A 251 10.39 -6.88 22.85
N THR A 252 10.70 -5.71 22.30
CA THR A 252 10.82 -5.47 20.86
C THR A 252 12.17 -4.83 20.58
N ASN A 253 12.77 -5.20 19.44
CA ASN A 253 14.02 -4.61 18.97
C ASN A 253 13.78 -3.40 18.06
N VAL A 254 12.59 -2.77 18.09
CA VAL A 254 12.28 -1.61 17.25
C VAL A 254 12.56 -0.31 18.00
N ASP A 255 13.36 0.56 17.39
CA ASP A 255 13.65 1.90 17.90
C ASP A 255 12.68 2.91 17.25
N VAL A 256 11.59 3.20 17.97
CA VAL A 256 10.53 4.11 17.49
C VAL A 256 11.08 5.52 17.30
N ASP A 257 11.93 6.01 18.21
CA ASP A 257 12.50 7.36 18.14
C ASP A 257 13.37 7.53 16.90
N ALA A 258 14.25 6.55 16.64
CA ALA A 258 15.11 6.57 15.46
C ALA A 258 14.32 6.54 14.15
N VAL A 259 13.26 5.72 14.08
CA VAL A 259 12.42 5.62 12.87
C VAL A 259 11.63 6.90 12.63
N VAL A 260 11.01 7.48 13.66
CA VAL A 260 10.27 8.75 13.54
C VAL A 260 11.22 9.88 13.11
N LYS A 261 12.39 9.99 13.76
CA LYS A 261 13.39 11.00 13.38
C LYS A 261 13.81 10.84 11.91
N SER A 262 14.14 9.62 11.48
CA SER A 262 14.58 9.34 10.10
C SER A 262 13.48 9.66 9.08
N ALA A 263 12.22 9.38 9.41
CA ALA A 263 11.09 9.70 8.56
C ALA A 263 10.95 11.22 8.30
N HIS A 264 11.01 12.03 9.37
CA HIS A 264 10.95 13.49 9.27
C HIS A 264 12.17 14.06 8.54
N ASP A 265 13.38 13.61 8.87
CA ASP A 265 14.62 14.06 8.20
C ASP A 265 14.61 13.76 6.69
N THR A 266 13.88 12.72 6.26
CA THR A 266 13.86 12.27 4.86
C THR A 266 12.70 12.88 4.07
N LEU A 267 11.50 12.95 4.67
CA LEU A 267 10.26 13.26 3.97
C LEU A 267 9.77 14.69 4.15
N ASP A 268 10.24 15.45 5.14
CA ASP A 268 9.85 16.85 5.37
C ASP A 268 10.76 17.89 4.68
N LYS A 269 11.43 17.47 3.60
CA LYS A 269 12.26 18.36 2.76
C LYS A 269 11.44 19.12 1.75
#